data_73040811da3203fe1b1ce1ebab1d39f0
#
_entry.id   73040811da3203fe1b1ce1ebab1d39f0
#
_cell.length_a   1.000
_cell.length_b   1.000
_cell.length_c   1.000
_cell.angle_alpha   90.00
_cell.angle_beta   90.00
_cell.angle_gamma   90.00
#
_symmetry.space_group_name_H-M   'P 1'
#
loop_
_entity.id
_entity.type
_entity.pdbx_description
1 polymer ?
#
loop_
_entity_poly.entity_id
_entity_poly.type
_entity_poly.pdbx_seq_one_letter_code
_entity_poly.pdbx_strand_id
1 'polypeptide(L)'
;MNVLVIHGPNLNLLGVREPEVYGSVTMEEINDGLIAKGTSNGINVEAFQSNAEHEIVTKLQEAMSKTNFIIINPGALTHTSIAIRDALLGIGIPFYEVHISNIFSREEFSCLLYTSDAADD
;
A
#
# COMPACT_ATOMS: atom_id res chain seq x y z
N MET A 1 10.78 13.85 -7.88
CA MET A 1 10.67 12.60 -7.14
C MET A 1 9.37 11.93 -7.48
N ASN A 2 9.42 10.64 -7.76
CA ASN A 2 8.25 9.86 -8.11
C ASN A 2 7.93 8.88 -6.99
N VAL A 3 6.70 8.92 -6.49
CA VAL A 3 6.21 8.04 -5.44
C VAL A 3 5.03 7.23 -5.99
N LEU A 4 5.09 5.91 -5.78
CA LEU A 4 4.02 5.01 -6.16
C LEU A 4 3.29 4.56 -4.89
N VAL A 5 1.98 4.76 -4.87
CA VAL A 5 1.12 4.31 -3.78
C VAL A 5 0.31 3.11 -4.27
N ILE A 6 0.45 1.98 -3.59
CA ILE A 6 -0.24 0.74 -3.96
C ILE A 6 -1.24 0.36 -2.89
N HIS A 7 -2.47 0.11 -3.30
CA HIS A 7 -3.55 -0.37 -2.44
C HIS A 7 -3.92 -1.79 -2.87
N GLY A 8 -3.88 -2.70 -1.91
CA GLY A 8 -4.20 -4.11 -2.14
C GLY A 8 -5.69 -4.41 -2.17
N PRO A 9 -6.03 -5.71 -2.08
CA PRO A 9 -7.41 -6.17 -2.20
C PRO A 9 -8.36 -5.51 -1.22
N ASN A 10 -9.54 -5.21 -1.72
CA ASN A 10 -10.67 -4.69 -0.95
C ASN A 10 -10.52 -3.23 -0.49
N LEU A 11 -9.38 -2.59 -0.70
CA LEU A 11 -9.20 -1.20 -0.28
C LEU A 11 -10.04 -0.24 -1.13
N ASN A 12 -10.47 -0.68 -2.30
CA ASN A 12 -11.45 0.06 -3.09
C ASN A 12 -12.81 0.16 -2.41
N LEU A 13 -13.04 -0.62 -1.34
CA LEU A 13 -14.29 -0.58 -0.58
C LEU A 13 -14.24 0.38 0.61
N LEU A 14 -13.12 1.07 0.81
CA LEU A 14 -13.02 2.07 1.89
C LEU A 14 -14.12 3.11 1.75
N GLY A 15 -14.70 3.47 2.88
CA GLY A 15 -15.79 4.45 2.92
C GLY A 15 -17.16 3.87 2.64
N VAL A 16 -17.22 2.66 2.09
CA VAL A 16 -18.47 1.96 1.74
C VAL A 16 -18.69 0.79 2.68
N ARG A 17 -17.62 0.09 3.03
CA ARG A 17 -17.64 -1.09 3.88
C ARG A 17 -17.44 -0.70 5.32
N GLU A 18 -18.38 -1.07 6.18
CA GLU A 18 -18.30 -0.89 7.64
C GLU A 18 -17.81 0.50 8.04
N PRO A 19 -18.49 1.57 7.61
CA PRO A 19 -18.01 2.93 7.88
C PRO A 19 -17.94 3.27 9.37
N GLU A 20 -18.71 2.62 10.21
CA GLU A 20 -18.66 2.81 11.66
C GLU A 20 -17.38 2.24 12.28
N VAL A 21 -16.66 1.37 11.55
CA VAL A 21 -15.43 0.76 12.03
C VAL A 21 -14.22 1.46 11.41
N TYR A 22 -14.24 1.69 10.11
CA TYR A 22 -13.09 2.20 9.35
C TYR A 22 -13.26 3.63 8.88
N GLY A 23 -14.43 4.25 9.16
CA GLY A 23 -14.71 5.60 8.71
C GLY A 23 -15.31 5.64 7.31
N SER A 24 -15.70 6.83 6.89
CA SER A 24 -16.38 7.05 5.62
C SER A 24 -15.47 7.60 4.52
N VAL A 25 -14.19 7.78 4.80
CA VAL A 25 -13.23 8.29 3.81
C VAL A 25 -12.99 7.20 2.77
N THR A 26 -13.16 7.55 1.50
CA THR A 26 -12.98 6.60 0.40
C THR A 26 -11.51 6.52 -0.03
N MET A 27 -11.17 5.44 -0.73
CA MET A 27 -9.84 5.31 -1.33
C MET A 27 -9.56 6.44 -2.30
N GLU A 28 -10.57 6.86 -3.06
CA GLU A 28 -10.43 7.96 -4.01
C GLU A 28 -10.06 9.26 -3.31
N GLU A 29 -10.71 9.55 -2.18
CA GLU A 29 -10.40 10.73 -1.40
C GLU A 29 -8.98 10.68 -0.83
N ILE A 30 -8.55 9.51 -0.38
CA ILE A 30 -7.18 9.32 0.10
C ILE A 30 -6.19 9.59 -1.04
N ASN A 31 -6.44 9.02 -2.21
CA ASN A 31 -5.56 9.21 -3.36
C ASN A 31 -5.49 10.67 -3.78
N ASP A 32 -6.63 11.34 -3.84
CA ASP A 32 -6.67 12.77 -4.21
C ASP A 32 -5.88 13.62 -3.22
N GLY A 33 -6.00 13.31 -1.94
CA GLY A 33 -5.24 14.02 -0.90
C GLY A 33 -3.74 13.80 -1.03
N LEU A 34 -3.33 12.57 -1.30
CA LEU A 34 -1.90 12.24 -1.45
C LEU A 34 -1.32 12.90 -2.70
N ILE A 35 -2.05 12.87 -3.81
CA ILE A 35 -1.61 13.51 -5.05
C ILE A 35 -1.49 15.02 -4.87
N ALA A 36 -2.48 15.65 -4.25
CA ALA A 36 -2.45 17.09 -4.00
C ALA A 36 -1.29 17.48 -3.08
N LYS A 37 -1.07 16.72 -2.02
CA LYS A 37 0.03 16.97 -1.10
C LYS A 37 1.38 16.79 -1.79
N GLY A 38 1.48 15.77 -2.61
CA GLY A 38 2.69 15.53 -3.41
C GLY A 38 2.97 16.69 -4.34
N THR A 39 1.95 17.15 -5.08
CA THR A 39 2.10 18.24 -6.03
C THR A 39 2.58 19.51 -5.34
N SER A 40 2.03 19.82 -4.16
CA SER A 40 2.45 21.02 -3.44
C SER A 40 3.87 20.95 -2.91
N ASN A 41 4.48 19.76 -2.89
CA ASN A 41 5.86 19.54 -2.47
C ASN A 41 6.78 19.14 -3.61
N GLY A 42 6.34 19.28 -4.85
CA GLY A 42 7.15 18.92 -6.02
C GLY A 42 7.34 17.42 -6.21
N ILE A 43 6.43 16.61 -5.65
CA ILE A 43 6.49 15.16 -5.74
C ILE A 43 5.37 14.66 -6.63
N ASN A 44 5.73 13.80 -7.58
CA ASN A 44 4.75 13.17 -8.46
C ASN A 44 4.27 11.86 -7.81
N VAL A 45 2.99 11.81 -7.47
CA VAL A 45 2.38 10.65 -6.83
C VAL A 45 1.48 9.92 -7.82
N GLU A 46 1.73 8.63 -7.98
CA GLU A 46 0.87 7.73 -8.76
C GLU A 46 0.18 6.77 -7.80
N ALA A 47 -1.12 6.59 -7.92
CA ALA A 47 -1.88 5.66 -7.11
C ALA A 47 -2.36 4.49 -7.95
N PHE A 48 -2.28 3.28 -7.40
CA PHE A 48 -2.65 2.05 -8.06
C PHE A 48 -3.37 1.14 -7.06
N GLN A 49 -4.45 0.52 -7.48
CA GLN A 49 -5.18 -0.44 -6.65
C GLN A 49 -5.46 -1.70 -7.45
N SER A 50 -5.30 -2.85 -6.83
CA SER A 50 -5.68 -4.12 -7.45
C SER A 50 -6.05 -5.14 -6.38
N ASN A 51 -6.98 -6.02 -6.75
CA ASN A 51 -7.33 -7.19 -5.94
C ASN A 51 -6.46 -8.41 -6.31
N ALA A 52 -5.66 -8.30 -7.35
CA ALA A 52 -4.88 -9.42 -7.86
C ALA A 52 -3.42 -9.31 -7.45
N GLU A 53 -2.94 -10.35 -6.77
CA GLU A 53 -1.53 -10.42 -6.34
C GLU A 53 -0.57 -10.22 -7.51
N HIS A 54 -0.81 -10.90 -8.64
CA HIS A 54 0.10 -10.82 -9.77
C HIS A 54 0.17 -9.43 -10.39
N GLU A 55 -0.93 -8.67 -10.33
CA GLU A 55 -0.93 -7.30 -10.83
C GLU A 55 -0.08 -6.38 -9.95
N ILE A 56 -0.13 -6.60 -8.64
CA ILE A 56 0.67 -5.83 -7.71
C ILE A 56 2.15 -6.13 -7.91
N VAL A 57 2.49 -7.40 -8.06
CA VAL A 57 3.88 -7.81 -8.33
C VAL A 57 4.38 -7.18 -9.63
N THR A 58 3.58 -7.22 -10.69
CA THR A 58 3.95 -6.63 -11.98
C THR A 58 4.14 -5.11 -11.84
N LYS A 59 3.25 -4.46 -11.10
CA LYS A 59 3.35 -3.01 -10.89
C LYS A 59 4.63 -2.63 -10.17
N LEU A 60 5.02 -3.43 -9.18
CA LEU A 60 6.28 -3.22 -8.47
C LEU A 60 7.48 -3.37 -9.41
N GLN A 61 7.47 -4.38 -10.27
CA GLN A 61 8.55 -4.58 -11.23
C GLN A 61 8.65 -3.41 -12.21
N GLU A 62 7.51 -2.90 -12.66
CA GLU A 62 7.47 -1.76 -13.57
C GLU A 62 8.02 -0.48 -12.94
N ALA A 63 8.02 -0.39 -11.63
CA ALA A 63 8.50 0.78 -10.90
C ALA A 63 10.02 0.90 -10.91
N MET A 64 10.76 -0.15 -11.26
CA MET A 64 12.21 -0.22 -11.07
C MET A 64 13.01 0.91 -11.67
N SER A 65 12.60 1.43 -12.81
CA SER A 65 13.39 2.46 -13.50
C SER A 65 12.83 3.86 -13.40
N LYS A 66 11.73 4.04 -12.68
CA LYS A 66 11.03 5.33 -12.71
C LYS A 66 10.47 5.78 -11.37
N THR A 67 10.52 4.95 -10.35
CA THR A 67 9.95 5.27 -9.04
C THR A 67 11.05 5.36 -8.00
N ASN A 68 10.97 6.39 -7.16
CA ASN A 68 11.97 6.63 -6.12
C ASN A 68 11.56 6.05 -4.78
N PHE A 69 10.25 5.95 -4.52
CA PHE A 69 9.74 5.53 -3.23
C PHE A 69 8.37 4.87 -3.38
N ILE A 70 8.08 3.87 -2.57
CA ILE A 70 6.82 3.15 -2.61
C ILE A 70 6.13 3.22 -1.26
N ILE A 71 4.84 3.50 -1.28
CA ILE A 71 3.97 3.36 -0.10
C ILE A 71 2.98 2.26 -0.46
N ILE A 72 2.93 1.21 0.34
CA ILE A 72 2.09 0.06 0.03
C ILE A 72 1.24 -0.37 1.21
N ASN A 73 -0.05 -0.54 0.96
CA ASN A 73 -0.96 -1.22 1.86
C ASN A 73 -1.44 -2.48 1.15
N PRO A 74 -0.86 -3.64 1.48
CA PRO A 74 -1.20 -4.88 0.77
C PRO A 74 -2.56 -5.46 1.16
N GLY A 75 -3.24 -4.88 2.15
CA GLY A 75 -4.54 -5.36 2.57
C GLY A 75 -4.49 -6.80 3.04
N ALA A 76 -5.43 -7.61 2.57
CA ALA A 76 -5.51 -9.01 2.96
C ALA A 76 -4.28 -9.84 2.54
N LEU A 77 -3.54 -9.39 1.53
CA LEU A 77 -2.35 -10.09 1.07
C LEU A 77 -1.16 -9.93 2.01
N THR A 78 -1.26 -9.04 2.99
CA THR A 78 -0.22 -8.82 3.98
C THR A 78 0.19 -10.12 4.70
N HIS A 79 -0.80 -10.96 5.00
CA HIS A 79 -0.57 -12.18 5.77
C HIS A 79 -0.16 -13.37 4.91
N THR A 80 -0.37 -13.31 3.60
CA THR A 80 -0.28 -14.48 2.74
C THR A 80 0.68 -14.33 1.57
N SER A 81 1.04 -13.12 1.19
CA SER A 81 1.80 -12.92 -0.03
C SER A 81 3.30 -12.85 0.19
N ILE A 82 3.94 -13.99 0.03
CA ILE A 82 5.40 -14.06 -0.05
C ILE A 82 5.87 -13.40 -1.36
N ALA A 83 5.07 -13.50 -2.41
CA ALA A 83 5.42 -12.94 -3.72
C ALA A 83 5.56 -11.41 -3.68
N ILE A 84 4.65 -10.71 -3.00
CA ILE A 84 4.75 -9.26 -2.86
C ILE A 84 5.99 -8.89 -2.04
N ARG A 85 6.22 -9.59 -0.95
CA ARG A 85 7.39 -9.35 -0.11
C ARG A 85 8.68 -9.54 -0.89
N ASP A 86 8.76 -10.62 -1.65
CA ASP A 86 9.92 -10.92 -2.47
C ASP A 86 10.15 -9.85 -3.54
N ALA A 87 9.07 -9.39 -4.17
CA ALA A 87 9.15 -8.33 -5.16
C ALA A 87 9.66 -7.02 -4.55
N LEU A 88 9.14 -6.62 -3.40
CA LEU A 88 9.59 -5.40 -2.71
C LEU A 88 11.07 -5.45 -2.41
N LEU A 89 11.56 -6.58 -1.93
CA LEU A 89 12.99 -6.73 -1.63
C LEU A 89 13.81 -6.77 -2.91
N GLY A 90 13.30 -7.43 -3.94
CA GLY A 90 14.03 -7.64 -5.19
C GLY A 90 14.22 -6.38 -6.02
N ILE A 91 13.25 -5.46 -5.99
CA ILE A 91 13.36 -4.24 -6.81
C ILE A 91 14.28 -3.18 -6.20
N GLY A 92 14.56 -3.27 -4.90
CA GLY A 92 15.53 -2.37 -4.25
C GLY A 92 15.08 -0.93 -4.07
N ILE A 93 13.80 -0.63 -4.25
CA ILE A 93 13.26 0.71 -4.03
C ILE A 93 12.83 0.83 -2.57
N PRO A 94 13.19 1.91 -1.86
CA PRO A 94 12.72 2.11 -0.49
C PRO A 94 11.20 2.13 -0.42
N PHE A 95 10.63 1.53 0.61
CA PHE A 95 9.19 1.48 0.74
C PHE A 95 8.74 1.59 2.18
N TYR A 96 7.51 2.10 2.38
CA TYR A 96 6.77 2.02 3.62
C TYR A 96 5.58 1.13 3.43
N GLU A 97 5.38 0.23 4.38
CA GLU A 97 4.17 -0.57 4.47
C GLU A 97 3.23 0.09 5.46
N VAL A 98 2.01 0.36 5.03
CA VAL A 98 1.00 0.99 5.86
C VAL A 98 -0.24 0.11 5.94
N HIS A 99 -0.97 0.23 7.04
CA HIS A 99 -2.17 -0.55 7.28
C HIS A 99 -3.25 0.34 7.86
N ILE A 100 -4.48 0.10 7.42
CA ILE A 100 -5.66 0.68 8.05
C ILE A 100 -6.23 -0.42 8.92
N SER A 101 -6.23 -0.21 10.23
CA SER A 101 -6.70 -1.23 11.13
C SER A 101 -7.53 -0.65 12.26
N ASN A 102 -8.50 -1.45 12.70
CA ASN A 102 -9.20 -1.22 13.94
C ASN A 102 -8.45 -2.00 15.03
N ILE A 103 -7.89 -1.31 15.99
CA ILE A 103 -7.05 -1.94 17.01
C ILE A 103 -7.82 -2.96 17.86
N PHE A 104 -9.13 -2.83 17.94
CA PHE A 104 -9.95 -3.76 18.71
C PHE A 104 -10.26 -5.05 17.97
N SER A 105 -10.05 -5.08 16.67
CA SER A 105 -10.29 -6.26 15.84
C SER A 105 -9.02 -6.78 15.16
N ARG A 106 -7.87 -6.23 15.53
CA ARG A 106 -6.61 -6.65 14.93
C ARG A 106 -6.31 -8.10 15.26
N GLU A 107 -5.90 -8.83 14.23
CA GLU A 107 -5.47 -10.22 14.40
C GLU A 107 -4.08 -10.27 15.03
N GLU A 108 -3.86 -11.25 15.88
CA GLU A 108 -2.60 -11.39 16.59
C GLU A 108 -1.46 -11.84 15.70
N PHE A 109 -1.77 -12.68 14.74
CA PHE A 109 -0.76 -13.21 13.85
C PHE A 109 -0.31 -12.17 12.83
N SER A 110 -0.03 -11.04 13.23
CA SER A 110 0.34 -9.93 12.39
C SER A 110 0.91 -10.31 11.04
N CYS A 111 1.02 -9.36 10.17
CA CYS A 111 1.39 -9.59 8.80
C CYS A 111 2.88 -9.87 8.64
N LEU A 112 3.17 -10.74 7.69
CA LEU A 112 4.52 -11.11 7.33
C LEU A 112 5.33 -9.92 6.83
N LEU A 113 4.70 -9.07 6.03
CA LEU A 113 5.37 -7.90 5.48
C LEU A 113 5.70 -6.88 6.55
N TYR A 114 4.78 -6.68 7.47
CA TYR A 114 4.99 -5.75 8.58
C TYR A 114 6.22 -6.14 9.40
N THR A 115 6.36 -7.42 9.69
CA THR A 115 7.51 -7.91 10.46
C THR A 115 8.82 -7.61 9.73
N SER A 116 8.85 -7.79 8.41
CA SER A 116 10.04 -7.52 7.62
C SER A 116 10.38 -6.03 7.59
N ASP A 117 9.36 -5.20 7.47
CA ASP A 117 9.53 -3.76 7.41
C ASP A 117 10.02 -3.22 8.76
N ALA A 118 9.46 -3.71 9.84
CA ALA A 118 9.87 -3.31 11.18
C ALA A 118 11.35 -3.63 11.43
N ALA A 119 11.87 -4.67 10.83
CA ALA A 119 13.28 -5.03 10.97
C ALA A 119 14.19 -4.02 10.27
N ASP A 120 13.69 -3.32 9.29
CA ASP A 120 14.48 -2.36 8.52
C ASP A 120 14.50 -0.98 9.17
N ASP A 121 13.58 -0.75 10.06
CA ASP A 121 13.47 0.53 10.75
C ASP A 121 14.47 0.62 11.89
#